data_270abc21b2a6fb32876012860c883cdc
#
_entry.id   270abc21b2a6fb32876012860c883cdc
#
_cell.length_a   1.000
_cell.length_b   1.000
_cell.length_c   1.000
_cell.angle_alpha   90.00
_cell.angle_beta   90.00
_cell.angle_gamma   90.00
#
_symmetry.space_group_name_H-M   'P 1'
#
loop_
_entity.id
_entity.type
_entity.pdbx_description
1 polymer ?
#
loop_
_entity_poly.entity_id
_entity_poly.type
_entity_poly.pdbx_seq_one_letter_code
_entity_poly.pdbx_strand_id
1 'polypeptide(L)'
;MRSRVSSLQFEFHHIYLATNEAPALSIPVQFADQASRVFCAYREKYQFGASEMEAGCGNIYNSLGELVGHISYNGRIWDANGNLVE
;
A
#
# COMPACT_ATOMS: atom_id res chain seq x y z
N MET A 1 -13.34 20.45 -7.47
CA MET A 1 -13.15 19.85 -7.28
C MET A 1 -12.96 18.98 -7.02
N ARG A 2 -13.04 18.47 -6.78
CA ARG A 2 -12.94 17.65 -6.51
C ARG A 2 -12.29 16.93 -5.92
N SER A 3 -12.32 17.27 -5.26
CA SER A 3 -11.39 16.49 -4.76
C SER A 3 -11.87 15.19 -4.34
N ARG A 4 -11.16 14.17 -4.44
CA ARG A 4 -11.49 12.83 -4.16
C ARG A 4 -10.54 12.32 -3.13
N VAL A 5 -10.97 11.32 -2.36
CA VAL A 5 -10.06 10.75 -1.38
C VAL A 5 -8.91 10.08 -2.05
N SER A 6 -9.12 9.51 -3.22
CA SER A 6 -8.03 8.89 -3.95
C SER A 6 -7.02 9.92 -4.41
N SER A 7 -7.33 11.20 -4.27
CA SER A 7 -6.40 12.25 -4.63
C SER A 7 -5.43 12.59 -3.51
N LEU A 8 -5.46 11.86 -2.39
CA LEU A 8 -4.46 12.04 -1.36
C LEU A 8 -3.08 11.93 -1.99
N GLN A 9 -2.27 12.93 -1.78
CA GLN A 9 -0.95 13.00 -2.38
C GLN A 9 0.10 12.63 -1.36
N PHE A 10 0.96 11.71 -1.74
CA PHE A 10 2.05 11.24 -0.89
C PHE A 10 3.36 11.71 -1.49
N GLU A 11 3.96 12.75 -0.92
CA GLU A 11 5.29 13.16 -1.35
C GLU A 11 6.31 12.36 -0.58
N PHE A 12 7.23 11.73 -1.30
CA PHE A 12 8.31 10.97 -0.67
C PHE A 12 7.79 9.82 0.20
N HIS A 13 6.70 9.19 -0.23
CA HIS A 13 6.15 8.04 0.45
C HIS A 13 6.54 6.77 -0.30
N HIS A 14 6.43 5.63 0.40
CA HIS A 14 6.67 4.34 -0.23
C HIS A 14 5.75 3.30 0.37
N ILE A 15 5.42 2.30 -0.43
CA ILE A 15 4.63 1.16 0.03
C ILE A 15 5.56 -0.03 0.25
N TYR A 16 5.38 -0.73 1.36
CA TYR A 16 6.18 -1.90 1.71
C TYR A 16 5.44 -3.16 1.28
N LEU A 17 6.15 -4.04 0.58
CA LEU A 17 5.57 -5.28 0.06
C LEU A 17 6.47 -6.44 0.45
N ALA A 18 5.90 -7.45 1.09
CA ALA A 18 6.67 -8.61 1.52
C ALA A 18 5.75 -9.81 1.70
N THR A 19 6.22 -10.97 1.24
CA THR A 19 5.55 -12.24 1.49
C THR A 19 6.59 -13.25 1.90
N ASN A 20 6.12 -14.42 2.34
CA ASN A 20 7.05 -15.45 2.80
C ASN A 20 7.89 -16.05 1.68
N GLU A 21 7.54 -15.80 0.41
CA GLU A 21 8.29 -16.37 -0.72
C GLU A 21 8.86 -15.35 -1.67
N ALA A 22 8.36 -14.11 -1.63
CA ALA A 22 8.83 -13.07 -2.54
C ALA A 22 9.75 -12.11 -1.81
N PRO A 23 10.67 -11.47 -2.53
CA PRO A 23 11.57 -10.51 -1.88
C PRO A 23 10.82 -9.30 -1.35
N ALA A 24 11.29 -8.75 -0.25
CA ALA A 24 10.72 -7.54 0.29
C ALA A 24 11.09 -6.36 -0.60
N LEU A 25 10.11 -5.50 -0.86
CA LEU A 25 10.29 -4.35 -1.73
C LEU A 25 9.72 -3.11 -1.06
N SER A 26 10.33 -1.97 -1.35
CA SER A 26 9.78 -0.66 -0.98
C SER A 26 9.66 0.14 -2.26
N ILE A 27 8.45 0.48 -2.66
CA ILE A 27 8.20 1.12 -3.94
C ILE A 27 7.72 2.55 -3.69
N PRO A 28 8.36 3.54 -4.30
CA PRO A 28 7.89 4.93 -4.14
C PRO A 28 6.51 5.12 -4.74
N VAL A 29 5.66 5.85 -4.04
CA VAL A 29 4.31 6.14 -4.52
C VAL A 29 3.98 7.60 -4.20
N GLN A 30 3.17 8.22 -5.05
CA GLN A 30 2.76 9.60 -4.87
C GLN A 30 1.28 9.74 -4.55
N PHE A 31 0.48 8.75 -4.89
CA PHE A 31 -0.97 8.80 -4.67
C PHE A 31 -1.44 7.47 -4.10
N ALA A 32 -2.54 7.53 -3.36
CA ALA A 32 -3.09 6.33 -2.74
C ALA A 32 -3.52 5.30 -3.78
N ASP A 33 -4.15 5.73 -4.86
CA ASP A 33 -4.57 4.79 -5.88
C ASP A 33 -3.38 4.18 -6.62
N GLN A 34 -2.28 4.91 -6.73
CA GLN A 34 -1.05 4.33 -7.27
C GLN A 34 -0.54 3.22 -6.37
N ALA A 35 -0.58 3.43 -5.04
CA ALA A 35 -0.16 2.41 -4.10
C ALA A 35 -1.03 1.15 -4.24
N SER A 36 -2.33 1.32 -4.43
CA SER A 36 -3.23 0.19 -4.62
C SER A 36 -2.88 -0.58 -5.89
N ARG A 37 -2.60 0.13 -6.98
CA ARG A 37 -2.23 -0.53 -8.24
C ARG A 37 -0.91 -1.28 -8.12
N VAL A 38 0.06 -0.68 -7.43
CA VAL A 38 1.35 -1.33 -7.20
C VAL A 38 1.14 -2.61 -6.39
N PHE A 39 0.33 -2.55 -5.33
CA PHE A 39 0.05 -3.72 -4.52
C PHE A 39 -0.61 -4.83 -5.34
N CYS A 40 -1.61 -4.47 -6.15
CA CYS A 40 -2.33 -5.47 -6.93
C CYS A 40 -1.42 -6.12 -7.98
N ALA A 41 -0.53 -5.34 -8.59
CA ALA A 41 0.43 -5.89 -9.54
C ALA A 41 1.39 -6.87 -8.86
N TYR A 42 1.85 -6.53 -7.65
CA TYR A 42 2.71 -7.40 -6.88
C TYR A 42 1.98 -8.70 -6.52
N ARG A 43 0.72 -8.58 -6.09
CA ARG A 43 -0.09 -9.75 -5.74
C ARG A 43 -0.26 -10.68 -6.93
N GLU A 44 -0.52 -10.11 -8.11
CA GLU A 44 -0.71 -10.94 -9.30
C GLU A 44 0.59 -11.56 -9.78
N LYS A 45 1.68 -10.82 -9.65
CA LYS A 45 2.96 -11.34 -10.09
C LYS A 45 3.40 -12.54 -9.27
N TYR A 46 3.20 -12.49 -7.96
CA TYR A 46 3.69 -13.53 -7.06
C TYR A 46 2.59 -14.49 -6.61
N GLN A 47 1.33 -14.18 -6.90
CA GLN A 47 0.18 -15.07 -6.72
C GLN A 47 0.09 -15.65 -5.31
N PHE A 48 0.16 -14.76 -4.32
CA PHE A 48 0.09 -15.18 -2.92
C PHE A 48 -1.30 -14.94 -2.35
N GLY A 49 -1.63 -15.66 -1.28
CA GLY A 49 -2.85 -15.42 -0.54
C GLY A 49 -2.61 -14.47 0.62
N ALA A 50 -3.72 -14.04 1.24
CA ALA A 50 -3.63 -13.08 2.34
C ALA A 50 -2.79 -13.65 3.50
N SER A 51 -2.87 -14.94 3.75
CA SER A 51 -2.14 -15.56 4.85
C SER A 51 -0.65 -15.62 4.61
N GLU A 52 -0.20 -15.38 3.38
CA GLU A 52 1.21 -15.42 3.04
C GLU A 52 1.88 -14.06 3.12
N MET A 53 1.10 -13.01 3.37
CA MET A 53 1.65 -11.67 3.51
C MET A 53 2.39 -11.55 4.83
N GLU A 54 3.58 -10.97 4.79
CA GLU A 54 4.31 -10.72 6.01
C GLU A 54 3.76 -9.50 6.71
N ALA A 55 4.05 -9.38 7.99
CA ALA A 55 3.60 -8.24 8.77
C ALA A 55 4.07 -6.95 8.10
N GLY A 56 3.15 -6.02 7.92
CA GLY A 56 3.45 -4.74 7.30
C GLY A 56 3.32 -4.70 5.80
N CYS A 57 3.05 -5.85 5.15
CA CYS A 57 2.86 -5.85 3.70
C CYS A 57 1.66 -4.99 3.33
N GLY A 58 1.86 -4.05 2.41
CA GLY A 58 0.82 -3.12 2.01
C GLY A 58 0.83 -1.81 2.78
N ASN A 59 1.66 -1.71 3.82
CA ASN A 59 1.75 -0.47 4.59
C ASN A 59 2.45 0.62 3.79
N ILE A 60 1.97 1.85 3.96
CA ILE A 60 2.54 3.02 3.29
C ILE A 60 3.17 3.89 4.35
N TYR A 61 4.44 4.26 4.14
CA TYR A 61 5.21 5.06 5.09
C TYR A 61 5.65 6.36 4.42
N ASN A 62 5.72 7.42 5.21
CA ASN A 62 6.26 8.70 4.72
C ASN A 62 7.78 8.72 4.85
N SER A 63 8.39 9.84 4.49
CA SER A 63 9.86 9.96 4.50
C SER A 63 10.45 9.87 5.90
N LEU A 64 9.62 10.05 6.92
CA LEU A 64 10.07 9.93 8.31
C LEU A 64 9.88 8.51 8.85
N GLY A 65 9.36 7.61 8.04
CA GLY A 65 9.12 6.24 8.47
C GLY A 65 7.81 6.04 9.23
N GLU A 66 6.93 7.04 9.20
CA GLU A 66 5.65 6.94 9.89
C GLU A 66 4.60 6.29 9.00
N LEU A 67 3.77 5.45 9.61
CA LEU A 67 2.68 4.79 8.88
C LEU A 67 1.62 5.81 8.54
N VAL A 68 1.29 5.94 7.26
CA VAL A 68 0.28 6.90 6.80
C VAL A 68 -0.89 6.22 6.13
N GLY A 69 -0.80 4.95 5.82
CA GLY A 69 -1.90 4.24 5.18
C GLY A 69 -1.57 2.78 4.98
N HIS A 70 -2.51 2.05 4.39
CA HIS A 70 -2.38 0.61 4.20
C HIS A 70 -3.25 0.17 3.03
N ILE A 71 -2.72 -0.73 2.22
CA ILE A 71 -3.48 -1.39 1.17
C ILE A 71 -3.75 -2.81 1.63
N SER A 72 -5.03 -3.18 1.74
CA SER A 72 -5.39 -4.53 2.16
C SER A 72 -5.29 -5.49 0.98
N TYR A 73 -5.41 -6.79 1.27
CA TYR A 73 -5.22 -7.82 0.27
C TYR A 73 -6.11 -7.63 -0.96
N ASN A 74 -7.33 -7.14 -0.76
CA ASN A 74 -8.26 -6.93 -1.87
C ASN A 74 -8.07 -5.58 -2.57
N GLY A 75 -7.01 -4.83 -2.23
CA GLY A 75 -6.69 -3.58 -2.91
C GLY A 75 -7.35 -2.35 -2.33
N ARG A 76 -8.09 -2.47 -1.23
CA ARG A 76 -8.74 -1.32 -0.62
C ARG A 76 -7.73 -0.46 0.12
N ILE A 77 -8.01 0.82 0.15
CA ILE A 77 -7.13 1.82 0.72
C ILE A 77 -7.65 2.22 2.10
N TRP A 78 -6.78 2.14 3.10
CA TRP A 78 -7.11 2.46 4.49
C TRP A 78 -6.15 3.53 4.99
N ASP A 79 -6.63 4.41 5.88
CA ASP A 79 -5.74 5.41 6.48
C ASP A 79 -5.02 4.80 7.69
N ALA A 80 -4.17 5.61 8.33
CA ALA A 80 -3.36 5.13 9.45
C ALA A 80 -4.20 4.77 10.67
N ASN A 81 -5.42 5.28 10.74
CA ASN A 81 -6.32 5.00 11.86
C ASN A 81 -7.20 3.79 11.62
N GLY A 82 -7.06 3.15 10.46
CA GLY A 82 -7.86 1.99 10.15
C GLY A 82 -9.20 2.29 9.52
N ASN A 83 -9.39 3.51 9.04
CA ASN A 83 -10.62 3.91 8.37
C ASN A 83 -10.48 3.71 6.87
N LEU A 84 -11.53 3.18 6.25
CA LEU A 84 -11.53 2.95 4.81
C LEU A 84 -11.51 4.30 4.08
N VAL A 85 -10.56 4.45 3.18
CA VAL A 85 -10.45 5.64 2.35
C VAL A 85 -11.14 5.41 1.02
N GLU A 86 -10.87 4.25 0.44
CA GLU A 86 -11.44 3.96 -0.87
C GLU A 86 -11.47 2.48 -1.17
#